data_5fefdf03dcf3d64b416043b27c871165
#
_entry.id   5fefdf03dcf3d64b416043b27c871165
#
_cell.length_a   1.000
_cell.length_b   1.000
_cell.length_c   1.000
_cell.angle_alpha   90.00
_cell.angle_beta   90.00
_cell.angle_gamma   90.00
#
_symmetry.space_group_name_H-M   'P 1'
#
loop_
_entity.id
_entity.type
_entity.pdbx_description
1 polymer ?
#
loop_
_entity_poly.entity_id
_entity_poly.type
_entity_poly.pdbx_seq_one_letter_code
_entity_poly.pdbx_strand_id
1 'polypeptide(L)'
;MRYHSEYEVSPSFVLGKAIKWKPTGNGEFITAKKKGKLYFIKRNMHVRFPSADLPEAVREVYKKDADAMMAKQKKLRSLMKGLSADGDLIVVEEEHFFDSDNKFVTVSSFIEGALPEDYNYGSIGERSFLGLATRATKALLALHDRGIIHGDLKEKNFVVTRDGAEYYPRLIDFDASYPARELPSPDDISGSAGYLSPEVIRYSEREEAEAARDISFASDIFSLAIVFHRWFTGAFPAVDKAKCSVGDAVLDGNTVIIDSSLDRIIGESKGATYISLLNWMLAASVLDRPSAEEVLAVLEDKQGVPVAYHKGKDLLPVDKEVWDIHKGVCEIVSDEELAELGVIGLKKINENIGGTGLKYLVAFEGDKEQRLSVDELCERGIATRKSAELDAPWECHGIEFLPGVEISKKGYQKIRSATIGYRKRYLVTYNSGREIERSAEWLIEEGLAKQKPTEAPELDTPWPEHGKRYDEKNMAALGVRKITRADLGGEHRYRIEYSETVDGAPKVNERVSINNMRLMGFIR
;
A
#
# COMPACT_ATOMS: atom_id res chain seq x y z
N MET A 1 -15.65 5.07 37.21
CA MET A 1 -15.58 6.26 36.33
C MET A 1 -16.49 6.00 35.14
N ARG A 2 -17.30 6.94 34.71
CA ARG A 2 -18.18 6.79 33.56
C ARG A 2 -17.46 7.35 32.33
N TYR A 3 -17.43 6.58 31.28
CA TYR A 3 -16.94 6.99 29.98
C TYR A 3 -18.14 7.36 29.13
N HIS A 4 -18.26 8.59 28.69
CA HIS A 4 -19.55 9.11 28.28
C HIS A 4 -20.63 8.82 29.35
N SER A 5 -21.66 9.56 29.49
CA SER A 5 -22.63 9.46 30.60
C SER A 5 -23.24 8.06 30.83
N GLU A 6 -23.12 7.16 29.86
CA GLU A 6 -23.79 5.85 29.86
C GLU A 6 -22.85 4.64 30.00
N TYR A 7 -21.52 4.82 29.85
CA TYR A 7 -20.55 3.72 29.90
C TYR A 7 -19.74 3.73 31.19
N GLU A 8 -19.66 2.58 31.84
CA GLU A 8 -18.83 2.35 33.03
C GLU A 8 -17.59 1.54 32.63
N VAL A 9 -16.41 2.09 32.87
CA VAL A 9 -15.14 1.43 32.53
C VAL A 9 -14.96 0.16 33.34
N SER A 10 -14.56 -0.92 32.65
CA SER A 10 -14.32 -2.22 33.29
C SER A 10 -13.20 -2.13 34.35
N PRO A 11 -13.37 -2.73 35.53
CA PRO A 11 -12.36 -2.75 36.58
C PRO A 11 -11.01 -3.36 36.15
N SER A 12 -11.00 -4.24 35.16
CA SER A 12 -9.77 -4.85 34.62
C SER A 12 -8.79 -3.87 34.01
N PHE A 13 -9.24 -2.64 33.68
CA PHE A 13 -8.40 -1.57 33.16
C PHE A 13 -8.03 -0.51 34.18
N VAL A 14 -8.46 -0.68 35.43
CA VAL A 14 -8.12 0.19 36.55
C VAL A 14 -6.88 -0.34 37.23
N LEU A 15 -5.76 0.41 37.14
CA LEU A 15 -4.53 0.11 37.89
C LEU A 15 -4.34 1.17 38.96
N GLY A 16 -4.61 0.78 40.22
CA GLY A 16 -4.62 1.71 41.33
C GLY A 16 -5.74 2.74 41.15
N LYS A 17 -5.39 4.03 41.05
CA LYS A 17 -6.35 5.12 40.84
C LYS A 17 -6.48 5.56 39.36
N ALA A 18 -5.66 5.01 38.44
CA ALA A 18 -5.60 5.44 37.04
C ALA A 18 -6.20 4.39 36.10
N ILE A 19 -7.07 4.84 35.22
CA ILE A 19 -7.56 4.05 34.09
C ILE A 19 -6.48 4.04 33.01
N LYS A 20 -6.09 2.85 32.53
CA LYS A 20 -5.13 2.73 31.43
C LYS A 20 -5.85 2.33 30.16
N TRP A 21 -5.73 3.19 29.15
CA TRP A 21 -5.99 2.86 27.78
C TRP A 21 -4.90 1.93 27.26
N LYS A 22 -5.27 0.94 26.47
CA LYS A 22 -4.32 0.09 25.76
C LYS A 22 -4.09 0.62 24.36
N PRO A 23 -2.84 0.75 23.91
CA PRO A 23 -2.55 1.23 22.56
C PRO A 23 -3.01 0.23 21.50
N THR A 24 -3.43 0.75 20.36
CA THR A 24 -3.62 0.04 19.09
C THR A 24 -2.76 0.71 18.01
N GLY A 25 -2.76 0.20 16.75
CA GLY A 25 -1.99 0.82 15.66
C GLY A 25 -2.29 2.32 15.50
N ASN A 26 -3.58 2.69 15.40
CA ASN A 26 -4.01 4.07 15.12
C ASN A 26 -4.77 4.73 16.28
N GLY A 27 -4.70 4.17 17.48
CA GLY A 27 -5.47 4.68 18.60
C GLY A 27 -5.19 3.99 19.91
N GLU A 28 -6.18 4.01 20.76
CA GLU A 28 -6.16 3.36 22.05
C GLU A 28 -7.55 2.79 22.36
N PHE A 29 -7.64 1.74 23.16
CA PHE A 29 -8.92 1.11 23.50
C PHE A 29 -9.08 0.85 25.00
N ILE A 30 -10.33 0.66 25.38
CA ILE A 30 -10.73 0.26 26.73
C ILE A 30 -12.00 -0.58 26.66
N THR A 31 -12.26 -1.38 27.68
CA THR A 31 -13.53 -2.08 27.83
C THR A 31 -14.40 -1.36 28.84
N ALA A 32 -15.69 -1.27 28.57
CA ALA A 32 -16.66 -0.65 29.46
C ALA A 32 -17.97 -1.44 29.53
N LYS A 33 -18.79 -1.17 30.53
CA LYS A 33 -20.13 -1.72 30.69
C LYS A 33 -21.20 -0.65 30.50
N LYS A 34 -22.28 -1.04 29.83
CA LYS A 34 -23.51 -0.26 29.75
C LYS A 34 -24.67 -1.20 29.96
N LYS A 35 -25.48 -0.96 31.03
CA LYS A 35 -26.61 -1.82 31.37
C LYS A 35 -26.25 -3.31 31.51
N GLY A 36 -25.09 -3.61 32.08
CA GLY A 36 -24.59 -4.96 32.30
C GLY A 36 -23.91 -5.63 31.10
N LYS A 37 -24.05 -5.13 29.88
CA LYS A 37 -23.36 -5.63 28.68
C LYS A 37 -21.97 -5.00 28.55
N LEU A 38 -20.99 -5.80 28.09
CA LEU A 38 -19.63 -5.36 27.84
C LEU A 38 -19.51 -4.78 26.41
N TYR A 39 -18.73 -3.72 26.32
CA TYR A 39 -18.41 -3.01 25.07
C TYR A 39 -16.92 -2.80 24.92
N PHE A 40 -16.47 -2.85 23.68
CA PHE A 40 -15.14 -2.42 23.26
C PHE A 40 -15.24 -0.97 22.80
N ILE A 41 -14.45 -0.10 23.40
CA ILE A 41 -14.41 1.34 23.08
C ILE A 41 -13.04 1.65 22.52
N LYS A 42 -13.00 2.13 21.28
CA LYS A 42 -11.79 2.54 20.57
C LYS A 42 -11.77 4.07 20.43
N ARG A 43 -10.64 4.69 20.73
CA ARG A 43 -10.40 6.12 20.62
C ARG A 43 -9.41 6.37 19.49
N ASN A 44 -9.79 7.16 18.51
CA ASN A 44 -8.90 7.60 17.43
C ASN A 44 -7.97 8.70 17.96
N MET A 45 -6.68 8.62 17.62
CA MET A 45 -5.68 9.59 18.11
C MET A 45 -5.53 10.81 17.20
N HIS A 46 -5.97 10.72 15.95
CA HIS A 46 -5.74 11.74 14.93
C HIS A 46 -6.94 12.68 14.78
N VAL A 47 -8.16 12.17 14.89
CA VAL A 47 -9.37 12.97 14.69
C VAL A 47 -9.86 13.53 16.02
N ARG A 48 -10.00 14.89 16.07
CA ARG A 48 -10.44 15.62 17.27
C ARG A 48 -11.52 16.62 16.91
N PHE A 49 -12.45 16.83 17.82
CA PHE A 49 -13.35 17.98 17.74
C PHE A 49 -12.57 19.25 18.16
N PRO A 50 -12.73 20.39 17.46
CA PRO A 50 -11.97 21.59 17.78
C PRO A 50 -12.32 22.15 19.16
N SER A 51 -11.31 22.43 19.96
CA SER A 51 -11.45 23.14 21.23
C SER A 51 -11.64 24.65 21.00
N ALA A 52 -12.38 25.32 21.89
CA ALA A 52 -12.73 26.73 21.76
C ALA A 52 -11.52 27.68 21.89
N ASP A 53 -10.45 27.25 22.53
CA ASP A 53 -9.21 27.98 22.78
C ASP A 53 -8.24 28.00 21.57
N LEU A 54 -8.52 27.20 20.54
CA LEU A 54 -7.70 27.16 19.33
C LEU A 54 -7.95 28.37 18.40
N PRO A 55 -6.93 28.83 17.64
CA PRO A 55 -7.11 29.81 16.59
C PRO A 55 -8.18 29.40 15.57
N GLU A 56 -8.92 30.36 15.04
CA GLU A 56 -10.07 30.10 14.16
C GLU A 56 -9.71 29.23 12.95
N ALA A 57 -8.60 29.52 12.26
CA ALA A 57 -8.15 28.75 11.11
C ALA A 57 -7.85 27.27 11.47
N VAL A 58 -7.33 27.01 12.67
CA VAL A 58 -7.06 25.65 13.15
C VAL A 58 -8.36 24.95 13.54
N ARG A 59 -9.30 25.69 14.15
CA ARG A 59 -10.64 25.15 14.47
C ARG A 59 -11.41 24.72 13.23
N GLU A 60 -11.33 25.49 12.15
CA GLU A 60 -11.99 25.14 10.89
C GLU A 60 -11.45 23.83 10.29
N VAL A 61 -10.13 23.64 10.30
CA VAL A 61 -9.51 22.39 9.84
C VAL A 61 -9.98 21.20 10.68
N TYR A 62 -9.85 21.27 12.00
CA TYR A 62 -10.29 20.19 12.88
C TYR A 62 -11.78 19.93 12.78
N LYS A 63 -12.61 20.97 12.59
CA LYS A 63 -14.05 20.79 12.39
C LYS A 63 -14.35 20.07 11.09
N LYS A 64 -13.67 20.41 10.00
CA LYS A 64 -13.81 19.73 8.71
C LYS A 64 -13.48 18.25 8.83
N ASP A 65 -12.37 17.90 9.48
CA ASP A 65 -11.94 16.51 9.68
C ASP A 65 -12.91 15.75 10.59
N ALA A 66 -13.38 16.40 11.66
CA ALA A 66 -14.37 15.84 12.57
C ALA A 66 -15.71 15.58 11.86
N ASP A 67 -16.20 16.55 11.08
CA ASP A 67 -17.44 16.44 10.32
C ASP A 67 -17.33 15.34 9.24
N ALA A 68 -16.20 15.25 8.55
CA ALA A 68 -15.93 14.21 7.56
C ALA A 68 -15.92 12.81 8.19
N MET A 69 -15.24 12.63 9.34
CA MET A 69 -15.24 11.37 10.08
C MET A 69 -16.63 10.96 10.53
N MET A 70 -17.39 11.88 11.10
CA MET A 70 -18.78 11.63 11.53
C MET A 70 -19.67 11.22 10.35
N ALA A 71 -19.52 11.88 9.21
CA ALA A 71 -20.27 11.56 8.00
C ALA A 71 -19.88 10.17 7.45
N LYS A 72 -18.59 9.85 7.40
CA LYS A 72 -18.06 8.55 7.00
C LYS A 72 -18.63 7.43 7.87
N GLN A 73 -18.52 7.56 9.21
CA GLN A 73 -18.99 6.53 10.14
C GLN A 73 -20.51 6.36 10.09
N LYS A 74 -21.26 7.45 10.02
CA LYS A 74 -22.71 7.40 9.85
C LYS A 74 -23.11 6.64 8.59
N LYS A 75 -22.41 6.87 7.47
CA LYS A 75 -22.64 6.21 6.19
C LYS A 75 -22.34 4.72 6.28
N LEU A 76 -21.14 4.35 6.74
CA LEU A 76 -20.74 2.95 6.90
C LEU A 76 -21.72 2.20 7.80
N ARG A 77 -22.07 2.77 8.95
CA ARG A 77 -23.05 2.19 9.87
C ARG A 77 -24.42 1.98 9.20
N SER A 78 -24.85 2.92 8.37
CA SER A 78 -26.10 2.78 7.62
C SER A 78 -26.05 1.62 6.62
N LEU A 79 -24.94 1.47 5.88
CA LEU A 79 -24.74 0.38 4.93
C LEU A 79 -24.63 -0.98 5.62
N MET A 80 -23.96 -1.04 6.78
CA MET A 80 -23.78 -2.27 7.57
C MET A 80 -24.99 -2.63 8.44
N LYS A 81 -26.06 -1.84 8.41
CA LYS A 81 -27.25 -2.11 9.22
C LYS A 81 -27.82 -3.50 8.91
N GLY A 82 -28.00 -4.30 9.96
CA GLY A 82 -28.52 -5.67 9.84
C GLY A 82 -27.46 -6.76 9.71
N LEU A 83 -26.19 -6.43 9.36
CA LEU A 83 -25.14 -7.44 9.21
C LEU A 83 -24.83 -8.20 10.51
N SER A 84 -24.97 -7.56 11.67
CA SER A 84 -24.78 -8.22 12.99
C SER A 84 -25.86 -9.26 13.30
N ALA A 85 -26.99 -9.24 12.59
CA ALA A 85 -28.09 -10.20 12.79
C ALA A 85 -27.93 -11.46 11.95
N ASP A 86 -27.12 -11.40 10.87
CA ASP A 86 -26.92 -12.49 9.92
C ASP A 86 -25.75 -13.40 10.37
N GLY A 87 -25.96 -14.17 11.45
CA GLY A 87 -25.00 -15.21 11.88
C GLY A 87 -23.79 -14.71 12.66
N ASP A 88 -23.80 -13.48 13.15
CA ASP A 88 -22.77 -12.92 14.04
C ASP A 88 -21.33 -12.95 13.45
N LEU A 89 -21.23 -12.76 12.12
CA LEU A 89 -19.96 -12.80 11.39
C LEU A 89 -19.20 -11.46 11.39
N ILE A 90 -19.90 -10.36 11.68
CA ILE A 90 -19.38 -8.98 11.61
C ILE A 90 -19.75 -8.25 12.90
N VAL A 91 -18.78 -7.60 13.53
CA VAL A 91 -19.02 -6.75 14.71
C VAL A 91 -19.16 -5.30 14.27
N VAL A 92 -20.39 -4.89 14.01
CA VAL A 92 -20.71 -3.52 13.58
C VAL A 92 -20.58 -2.54 14.74
N GLU A 93 -20.10 -1.35 14.46
CA GLU A 93 -20.11 -0.22 15.38
C GLU A 93 -21.56 0.12 15.82
N GLU A 94 -21.79 0.19 17.13
CA GLU A 94 -23.10 0.53 17.70
C GLU A 94 -23.27 2.03 17.91
N GLU A 95 -22.23 2.73 18.34
CA GLU A 95 -22.22 4.17 18.60
C GLU A 95 -20.88 4.80 18.24
N HIS A 96 -20.89 6.09 17.90
CA HIS A 96 -19.71 6.92 17.78
C HIS A 96 -20.02 8.35 18.27
N PHE A 97 -19.01 8.97 18.86
CA PHE A 97 -19.12 10.32 19.43
C PHE A 97 -17.74 10.93 19.68
N PHE A 98 -17.69 12.20 20.04
CA PHE A 98 -16.50 12.82 20.60
C PHE A 98 -16.57 12.79 22.12
N ASP A 99 -15.50 12.35 22.77
CA ASP A 99 -15.42 12.26 24.23
C ASP A 99 -15.10 13.62 24.89
N SER A 100 -14.94 13.61 26.22
CA SER A 100 -14.58 14.81 27.00
C SER A 100 -13.21 15.41 26.66
N ASP A 101 -12.32 14.62 26.03
CA ASP A 101 -11.01 15.05 25.57
C ASP A 101 -11.05 15.46 24.07
N ASN A 102 -12.25 15.64 23.52
CA ASN A 102 -12.52 15.95 22.12
C ASN A 102 -11.97 14.93 21.11
N LYS A 103 -11.70 13.69 21.54
CA LYS A 103 -11.24 12.63 20.65
C LYS A 103 -12.43 11.84 20.09
N PHE A 104 -12.31 11.44 18.82
CA PHE A 104 -13.30 10.60 18.18
C PHE A 104 -13.28 9.18 18.74
N VAL A 105 -14.45 8.66 19.05
CA VAL A 105 -14.63 7.36 19.71
C VAL A 105 -15.65 6.53 18.98
N THR A 106 -15.34 5.25 18.81
CA THR A 106 -16.26 4.22 18.33
C THR A 106 -16.53 3.18 19.43
N VAL A 107 -17.73 2.65 19.44
CA VAL A 107 -18.20 1.66 20.41
C VAL A 107 -18.77 0.46 19.68
N SER A 108 -18.28 -0.72 20.00
CA SER A 108 -18.79 -2.00 19.48
C SER A 108 -19.03 -3.01 20.61
N SER A 109 -19.80 -4.05 20.35
CA SER A 109 -19.98 -5.15 21.30
C SER A 109 -18.63 -5.80 21.60
N PHE A 110 -18.37 -6.09 22.87
CA PHE A 110 -17.21 -6.87 23.27
C PHE A 110 -17.46 -8.36 23.01
N ILE A 111 -16.51 -9.04 22.40
CA ILE A 111 -16.57 -10.48 22.14
C ILE A 111 -15.87 -11.21 23.27
N GLU A 112 -16.64 -11.93 24.06
CA GLU A 112 -16.11 -12.79 25.15
C GLU A 112 -15.56 -14.10 24.58
N GLY A 113 -14.53 -14.64 25.24
CA GLY A 113 -13.92 -15.92 24.84
C GLY A 113 -13.07 -15.84 23.55
N ALA A 114 -12.66 -14.63 23.15
CA ALA A 114 -11.74 -14.45 22.03
C ALA A 114 -10.43 -15.21 22.28
N LEU A 115 -9.94 -15.90 21.25
CA LEU A 115 -8.63 -16.54 21.25
C LEU A 115 -7.51 -15.48 21.27
N PRO A 116 -6.33 -15.79 21.83
CA PRO A 116 -5.17 -14.91 21.78
C PRO A 116 -4.77 -14.56 20.33
N GLU A 117 -4.19 -13.38 20.12
CA GLU A 117 -3.71 -12.95 18.79
C GLU A 117 -2.62 -13.88 18.21
N ASP A 118 -1.85 -14.54 19.08
CA ASP A 118 -0.78 -15.49 18.72
C ASP A 118 -1.25 -16.94 18.69
N TYR A 119 -2.57 -17.17 18.64
CA TYR A 119 -3.12 -18.52 18.58
C TYR A 119 -2.63 -19.27 17.34
N ASN A 120 -2.14 -20.49 17.53
CA ASN A 120 -1.61 -21.32 16.44
C ASN A 120 -2.73 -22.08 15.71
N TYR A 121 -3.23 -21.51 14.64
CA TYR A 121 -4.23 -22.15 13.78
C TYR A 121 -3.66 -23.29 12.92
N GLY A 122 -2.35 -23.40 12.73
CA GLY A 122 -1.72 -24.47 11.97
C GLY A 122 -1.90 -25.86 12.57
N SER A 123 -2.40 -25.96 13.81
CA SER A 123 -2.66 -27.23 14.52
C SER A 123 -4.13 -27.64 14.57
N ILE A 124 -5.06 -26.88 14.00
CA ILE A 124 -6.51 -27.12 14.20
C ILE A 124 -7.12 -28.22 13.32
N GLY A 125 -6.38 -28.72 12.36
CA GLY A 125 -6.84 -29.75 11.43
C GLY A 125 -7.75 -29.23 10.31
N GLU A 126 -7.89 -30.04 9.26
CA GLU A 126 -8.55 -29.68 8.01
C GLU A 126 -9.97 -29.13 8.20
N ARG A 127 -10.84 -29.91 8.86
CA ARG A 127 -12.26 -29.54 9.02
C ARG A 127 -12.45 -28.21 9.74
N SER A 128 -11.72 -28.02 10.83
CA SER A 128 -11.80 -26.80 11.63
C SER A 128 -11.30 -25.61 10.86
N PHE A 129 -10.25 -25.81 10.08
CA PHE A 129 -9.73 -24.79 9.20
C PHE A 129 -10.71 -24.40 8.11
N LEU A 130 -11.24 -25.38 7.37
CA LEU A 130 -12.27 -25.12 6.37
C LEU A 130 -13.41 -24.31 6.94
N GLY A 131 -13.86 -24.67 8.15
CA GLY A 131 -14.89 -23.93 8.88
C GLY A 131 -14.48 -22.48 9.16
N LEU A 132 -13.23 -22.26 9.60
CA LEU A 132 -12.68 -20.93 9.87
C LEU A 132 -12.63 -20.09 8.58
N ALA A 133 -11.99 -20.60 7.53
CA ALA A 133 -11.84 -19.92 6.24
C ALA A 133 -13.20 -19.61 5.59
N THR A 134 -14.11 -20.60 5.58
CA THR A 134 -15.47 -20.43 5.05
C THR A 134 -16.23 -19.32 5.77
N ARG A 135 -16.18 -19.27 7.11
CA ARG A 135 -16.86 -18.21 7.87
C ARG A 135 -16.24 -16.84 7.66
N ALA A 136 -14.91 -16.77 7.59
CA ALA A 136 -14.21 -15.52 7.27
C ALA A 136 -14.57 -15.00 5.87
N THR A 137 -14.64 -15.89 4.88
CA THR A 137 -15.08 -15.54 3.52
C THR A 137 -16.55 -15.08 3.51
N LYS A 138 -17.44 -15.74 4.26
CA LYS A 138 -18.84 -15.32 4.42
C LYS A 138 -18.97 -13.93 5.05
N ALA A 139 -18.13 -13.61 6.04
CA ALA A 139 -18.09 -12.27 6.61
C ALA A 139 -17.70 -11.21 5.56
N LEU A 140 -16.68 -11.52 4.75
CA LEU A 140 -16.25 -10.63 3.69
C LEU A 140 -17.30 -10.49 2.59
N LEU A 141 -17.91 -11.59 2.16
CA LEU A 141 -18.99 -11.58 1.17
C LEU A 141 -20.16 -10.70 1.63
N ALA A 142 -20.60 -10.85 2.89
CA ALA A 142 -21.68 -10.04 3.44
C ALA A 142 -21.35 -8.53 3.44
N LEU A 143 -20.07 -8.17 3.60
CA LEU A 143 -19.60 -6.79 3.48
C LEU A 143 -19.60 -6.31 2.03
N HIS A 144 -19.08 -7.12 1.10
CA HIS A 144 -19.04 -6.84 -0.34
C HIS A 144 -20.45 -6.68 -0.93
N ASP A 145 -21.42 -7.48 -0.49
CA ASP A 145 -22.85 -7.36 -0.89
C ASP A 145 -23.48 -6.02 -0.50
N ARG A 146 -22.92 -5.35 0.51
CA ARG A 146 -23.30 -3.98 0.90
C ARG A 146 -22.52 -2.90 0.16
N GLY A 147 -21.67 -3.30 -0.79
CA GLY A 147 -20.85 -2.39 -1.57
C GLY A 147 -19.70 -1.77 -0.78
N ILE A 148 -19.20 -2.42 0.26
CA ILE A 148 -18.14 -1.91 1.14
C ILE A 148 -16.86 -2.71 0.92
N ILE A 149 -15.74 -2.01 0.72
CA ILE A 149 -14.38 -2.54 0.77
C ILE A 149 -13.89 -2.39 2.21
N HIS A 150 -13.30 -3.44 2.79
CA HIS A 150 -12.76 -3.40 4.15
C HIS A 150 -11.49 -2.55 4.23
N GLY A 151 -10.56 -2.74 3.28
CA GLY A 151 -9.36 -1.92 3.09
C GLY A 151 -8.20 -2.19 4.06
N ASP A 152 -8.40 -2.96 5.14
CA ASP A 152 -7.33 -3.34 6.09
C ASP A 152 -7.53 -4.77 6.62
N LEU A 153 -7.73 -5.75 5.73
CA LEU A 153 -7.83 -7.14 6.15
C LEU A 153 -6.48 -7.66 6.64
N LYS A 154 -6.48 -8.15 7.87
CA LYS A 154 -5.35 -8.83 8.54
C LYS A 154 -5.89 -9.71 9.66
N GLU A 155 -5.09 -10.61 10.21
CA GLU A 155 -5.52 -11.55 11.27
C GLU A 155 -6.09 -10.82 12.49
N LYS A 156 -5.48 -9.68 12.87
CA LYS A 156 -5.90 -8.88 14.02
C LYS A 156 -7.28 -8.26 13.87
N ASN A 157 -7.77 -8.17 12.62
CA ASN A 157 -9.10 -7.66 12.32
C ASN A 157 -10.16 -8.78 12.26
N PHE A 158 -9.78 -10.00 12.69
CA PHE A 158 -10.69 -11.10 12.98
C PHE A 158 -10.61 -11.48 14.46
N VAL A 159 -11.71 -11.30 15.20
CA VAL A 159 -11.85 -11.84 16.55
C VAL A 159 -12.40 -13.25 16.44
N VAL A 160 -11.61 -14.24 16.81
CA VAL A 160 -12.00 -15.65 16.68
C VAL A 160 -12.36 -16.19 18.06
N THR A 161 -13.53 -16.79 18.16
CA THR A 161 -13.95 -17.60 19.33
C THR A 161 -13.98 -19.07 18.94
N ARG A 162 -13.98 -19.97 19.95
CA ARG A 162 -13.99 -21.42 19.75
C ARG A 162 -15.11 -22.07 20.53
N ASP A 163 -15.80 -23.00 19.89
CA ASP A 163 -16.72 -23.93 20.53
C ASP A 163 -16.42 -25.36 20.07
N GLY A 164 -15.88 -26.16 20.97
CA GLY A 164 -15.39 -27.51 20.65
C GLY A 164 -14.30 -27.48 19.58
N ALA A 165 -14.57 -28.07 18.42
CA ALA A 165 -13.69 -28.07 17.23
C ALA A 165 -14.01 -26.96 16.23
N GLU A 166 -15.05 -26.18 16.46
CA GLU A 166 -15.50 -25.14 15.55
C GLU A 166 -14.92 -23.77 15.93
N TYR A 167 -14.50 -23.01 14.92
CA TYR A 167 -13.92 -21.67 15.06
C TYR A 167 -14.84 -20.64 14.39
N TYR A 168 -15.09 -19.54 15.11
CA TYR A 168 -16.03 -18.50 14.71
C TYR A 168 -15.29 -17.15 14.58
N PRO A 169 -14.75 -16.84 13.40
CA PRO A 169 -14.15 -15.55 13.13
C PRO A 169 -15.23 -14.49 12.97
N ARG A 170 -15.02 -13.34 13.58
CA ARG A 170 -15.85 -12.14 13.41
C ARG A 170 -14.99 -11.01 12.91
N LEU A 171 -15.38 -10.45 11.79
CA LEU A 171 -14.69 -9.32 11.17
C LEU A 171 -14.96 -8.04 11.99
N ILE A 172 -13.89 -7.30 12.27
CA ILE A 172 -13.89 -6.08 13.09
C ILE A 172 -13.07 -4.98 12.42
N ASP A 173 -13.14 -3.78 13.01
CA ASP A 173 -12.30 -2.62 12.69
C ASP A 173 -12.48 -2.09 11.26
N PHE A 174 -13.57 -1.33 11.06
CA PHE A 174 -13.94 -0.73 9.78
C PHE A 174 -13.42 0.71 9.59
N ASP A 175 -12.41 1.14 10.34
CA ASP A 175 -11.87 2.51 10.26
C ASP A 175 -11.29 2.81 8.87
N ALA A 176 -10.66 1.81 8.23
CA ALA A 176 -10.13 1.90 6.88
C ALA A 176 -11.17 1.67 5.78
N SER A 177 -12.39 1.23 6.13
CA SER A 177 -13.41 0.82 5.16
C SER A 177 -14.05 2.00 4.44
N TYR A 178 -14.49 1.75 3.23
CA TYR A 178 -15.18 2.74 2.39
C TYR A 178 -16.13 2.07 1.39
N PRO A 179 -17.18 2.80 0.93
CA PRO A 179 -18.02 2.31 -0.16
C PRO A 179 -17.21 2.14 -1.45
N ALA A 180 -17.36 1.05 -2.16
CA ALA A 180 -16.59 0.73 -3.37
C ALA A 180 -16.69 1.79 -4.50
N ARG A 181 -17.74 2.63 -4.46
CA ARG A 181 -17.95 3.72 -5.42
C ARG A 181 -17.38 5.06 -4.96
N GLU A 182 -16.77 5.12 -3.78
CA GLU A 182 -16.29 6.34 -3.13
C GLU A 182 -14.87 6.10 -2.61
N LEU A 183 -13.96 5.88 -3.54
CA LEU A 183 -12.56 5.66 -3.21
C LEU A 183 -12.00 6.90 -2.49
N PRO A 184 -11.37 6.73 -1.31
CA PRO A 184 -10.66 7.80 -0.62
C PRO A 184 -9.50 8.34 -1.47
N SER A 185 -9.00 9.54 -1.13
CA SER A 185 -7.75 10.03 -1.73
C SER A 185 -6.57 9.11 -1.38
N PRO A 186 -5.47 9.12 -2.15
CA PRO A 186 -4.29 8.29 -1.85
C PRO A 186 -3.80 8.45 -0.41
N ASP A 187 -3.80 9.68 0.12
CA ASP A 187 -3.35 9.98 1.49
C ASP A 187 -4.31 9.46 2.57
N ASP A 188 -5.57 9.23 2.23
CA ASP A 188 -6.61 8.77 3.15
C ASP A 188 -6.79 7.23 3.12
N ILE A 189 -6.15 6.54 2.17
CA ILE A 189 -6.12 5.09 2.18
C ILE A 189 -5.18 4.64 3.29
N SER A 190 -5.74 3.94 4.25
CA SER A 190 -4.99 3.34 5.33
C SER A 190 -5.11 1.82 5.24
N GLY A 191 -3.97 1.14 5.42
CA GLY A 191 -3.94 -0.32 5.43
C GLY A 191 -2.61 -0.81 6.00
N SER A 192 -2.52 -2.10 6.27
CA SER A 192 -1.32 -2.69 6.84
C SER A 192 -0.38 -3.11 5.70
N ALA A 193 0.80 -2.49 5.61
CA ALA A 193 1.76 -2.63 4.50
C ALA A 193 2.02 -4.07 4.03
N GLY A 194 2.02 -5.06 4.95
CA GLY A 194 2.22 -6.48 4.59
C GLY A 194 1.03 -7.14 3.87
N TYR A 195 -0.15 -6.51 3.84
CA TYR A 195 -1.41 -7.07 3.33
C TYR A 195 -1.96 -6.33 2.12
N LEU A 196 -1.41 -5.16 1.79
CA LEU A 196 -1.88 -4.35 0.67
C LEU A 196 -1.75 -5.09 -0.65
N SER A 197 -2.75 -4.97 -1.48
CA SER A 197 -2.73 -5.49 -2.84
C SER A 197 -1.91 -4.59 -3.78
N PRO A 198 -1.42 -5.11 -4.92
CA PRO A 198 -0.61 -4.35 -5.87
C PRO A 198 -1.21 -3.03 -6.31
N GLU A 199 -2.51 -3.02 -6.65
CA GLU A 199 -3.22 -1.82 -7.10
C GLU A 199 -3.38 -0.77 -5.98
N VAL A 200 -3.57 -1.20 -4.73
CA VAL A 200 -3.62 -0.29 -3.58
C VAL A 200 -2.26 0.34 -3.35
N ILE A 201 -1.17 -0.43 -3.42
CA ILE A 201 0.21 0.08 -3.31
C ILE A 201 0.49 1.10 -4.43
N ARG A 202 0.10 0.80 -5.67
CA ARG A 202 0.25 1.72 -6.80
C ARG A 202 -0.47 3.04 -6.55
N TYR A 203 -1.69 2.97 -6.06
CA TYR A 203 -2.51 4.17 -5.82
C TYR A 203 -2.04 4.98 -4.62
N SER A 204 -1.82 4.34 -3.44
CA SER A 204 -1.56 5.05 -2.18
C SER A 204 -0.09 5.34 -1.94
N GLU A 205 0.82 4.41 -2.25
CA GLU A 205 2.23 4.57 -1.97
C GLU A 205 3.04 5.09 -3.17
N ARG A 206 2.57 4.82 -4.40
CA ARG A 206 3.22 5.26 -5.65
C ARG A 206 2.50 6.41 -6.34
N GLU A 207 1.38 6.88 -5.77
CA GLU A 207 0.59 8.01 -6.26
C GLU A 207 0.16 7.85 -7.74
N GLU A 208 -0.02 6.60 -8.22
CA GLU A 208 -0.48 6.31 -9.58
C GLU A 208 -2.00 6.44 -9.66
N ALA A 209 -2.50 7.63 -10.03
CA ALA A 209 -3.92 7.94 -10.03
C ALA A 209 -4.78 7.00 -10.89
N GLU A 210 -4.25 6.46 -11.98
CA GLU A 210 -4.92 5.49 -12.85
C GLU A 210 -5.21 4.16 -12.14
N ALA A 211 -4.41 3.79 -11.15
CA ALA A 211 -4.62 2.58 -10.35
C ALA A 211 -5.92 2.62 -9.54
N ALA A 212 -6.50 3.80 -9.35
CA ALA A 212 -7.83 3.97 -8.73
C ALA A 212 -8.91 3.12 -9.38
N ARG A 213 -8.81 2.87 -10.69
CA ARG A 213 -9.78 2.08 -11.46
C ARG A 213 -9.73 0.59 -11.14
N ASP A 214 -8.58 0.12 -10.66
CA ASP A 214 -8.31 -1.28 -10.35
C ASP A 214 -8.72 -1.62 -8.91
N ILE A 215 -8.83 -0.62 -8.03
CA ILE A 215 -9.22 -0.83 -6.63
C ILE A 215 -10.69 -1.25 -6.55
N SER A 216 -10.91 -2.45 -6.01
CA SER A 216 -12.22 -3.08 -5.96
C SER A 216 -12.30 -4.09 -4.81
N PHE A 217 -13.36 -4.87 -4.74
CA PHE A 217 -13.47 -6.00 -3.82
C PHE A 217 -12.33 -7.01 -3.97
N ALA A 218 -11.73 -7.11 -5.15
CA ALA A 218 -10.57 -7.98 -5.40
C ALA A 218 -9.34 -7.58 -4.58
N SER A 219 -9.25 -6.33 -4.11
CA SER A 219 -8.18 -5.88 -3.21
C SER A 219 -8.28 -6.54 -1.84
N ASP A 220 -9.50 -6.68 -1.30
CA ASP A 220 -9.74 -7.43 -0.06
C ASP A 220 -9.49 -8.93 -0.23
N ILE A 221 -9.78 -9.50 -1.40
CA ILE A 221 -9.51 -10.93 -1.70
C ILE A 221 -8.01 -11.22 -1.64
N PHE A 222 -7.18 -10.31 -2.17
CA PHE A 222 -5.73 -10.41 -2.07
C PHE A 222 -5.26 -10.44 -0.61
N SER A 223 -5.74 -9.51 0.19
CA SER A 223 -5.43 -9.44 1.63
C SER A 223 -5.91 -10.68 2.37
N LEU A 224 -7.10 -11.20 2.05
CA LEU A 224 -7.65 -12.41 2.66
C LEU A 224 -6.80 -13.66 2.38
N ALA A 225 -6.20 -13.76 1.17
CA ALA A 225 -5.26 -14.84 0.86
C ALA A 225 -4.05 -14.84 1.80
N ILE A 226 -3.51 -13.65 2.10
CA ILE A 226 -2.40 -13.50 3.03
C ILE A 226 -2.83 -13.89 4.45
N VAL A 227 -4.04 -13.48 4.88
CA VAL A 227 -4.61 -13.89 6.17
C VAL A 227 -4.73 -15.41 6.26
N PHE A 228 -5.24 -16.07 5.23
CA PHE A 228 -5.36 -17.53 5.19
C PHE A 228 -4.00 -18.21 5.26
N HIS A 229 -3.03 -17.77 4.49
CA HIS A 229 -1.68 -18.30 4.56
C HIS A 229 -1.09 -18.18 5.96
N ARG A 230 -1.22 -17.01 6.59
CA ARG A 230 -0.69 -16.75 7.93
C ARG A 230 -1.39 -17.54 9.03
N TRP A 231 -2.69 -17.71 8.94
CA TRP A 231 -3.41 -18.55 9.92
C TRP A 231 -2.86 -19.97 9.94
N PHE A 232 -2.44 -20.51 8.79
CA PHE A 232 -1.91 -21.85 8.74
C PHE A 232 -0.46 -22.00 9.08
N THR A 233 0.34 -21.15 8.48
CA THR A 233 1.80 -21.30 8.51
C THR A 233 2.44 -20.45 9.60
N GLY A 234 1.70 -19.49 10.17
CA GLY A 234 2.22 -18.47 11.09
C GLY A 234 3.09 -17.41 10.41
N ALA A 235 3.30 -17.51 9.08
CA ALA A 235 4.20 -16.64 8.32
C ALA A 235 3.50 -16.01 7.11
N PHE A 236 4.03 -14.91 6.60
CA PHE A 236 3.66 -14.39 5.29
C PHE A 236 4.08 -15.37 4.19
N PRO A 237 3.37 -15.38 3.03
CA PRO A 237 3.89 -16.02 1.84
C PRO A 237 5.34 -15.58 1.59
N ALA A 238 6.23 -16.51 1.28
CA ALA A 238 7.62 -16.18 1.03
C ALA A 238 7.76 -15.44 -0.30
N VAL A 239 8.68 -14.49 -0.33
CA VAL A 239 9.03 -13.70 -1.53
C VAL A 239 10.52 -13.74 -1.74
N ASP A 240 10.97 -13.77 -2.99
CA ASP A 240 12.40 -13.90 -3.30
C ASP A 240 13.24 -12.73 -2.84
N LYS A 241 12.64 -11.55 -2.68
CA LYS A 241 13.35 -10.34 -2.32
C LYS A 241 13.19 -10.03 -0.84
N ALA A 242 14.29 -10.04 -0.12
CA ALA A 242 14.31 -9.65 1.30
C ALA A 242 13.71 -8.25 1.51
N LYS A 243 12.80 -8.11 2.49
CA LYS A 243 12.11 -6.87 2.88
C LYS A 243 11.09 -6.33 1.88
N CYS A 244 10.57 -7.15 0.98
CA CYS A 244 9.48 -6.80 0.09
C CYS A 244 8.15 -7.34 0.65
N SER A 245 7.06 -6.57 0.58
CA SER A 245 5.74 -7.10 0.91
C SER A 245 5.26 -8.06 -0.19
N VAL A 246 4.22 -8.86 0.11
CA VAL A 246 3.62 -9.76 -0.88
C VAL A 246 3.04 -8.94 -2.06
N GLY A 247 2.38 -7.84 -1.77
CA GLY A 247 1.84 -6.95 -2.80
C GLY A 247 2.91 -6.31 -3.67
N ASP A 248 4.01 -5.82 -3.06
CA ASP A 248 5.16 -5.32 -3.82
C ASP A 248 5.79 -6.41 -4.69
N ALA A 249 5.93 -7.62 -4.15
CA ALA A 249 6.49 -8.74 -4.90
C ALA A 249 5.66 -9.06 -6.15
N VAL A 250 4.33 -9.14 -6.00
CA VAL A 250 3.41 -9.38 -7.12
C VAL A 250 3.47 -8.22 -8.12
N LEU A 251 3.46 -6.98 -7.64
CA LEU A 251 3.56 -5.79 -8.48
C LEU A 251 4.86 -5.74 -9.27
N ASP A 252 5.95 -6.18 -8.66
CA ASP A 252 7.28 -6.24 -9.27
C ASP A 252 7.47 -7.46 -10.19
N GLY A 253 6.46 -8.31 -10.32
CA GLY A 253 6.55 -9.58 -11.05
C GLY A 253 7.48 -10.59 -10.36
N ASN A 254 7.78 -10.41 -9.07
CA ASN A 254 8.54 -11.37 -8.29
C ASN A 254 7.64 -12.55 -7.89
N THR A 255 8.27 -13.67 -7.60
CA THR A 255 7.57 -14.87 -7.18
C THR A 255 7.08 -14.77 -5.75
N VAL A 256 5.83 -15.10 -5.53
CA VAL A 256 5.26 -15.37 -4.22
C VAL A 256 5.14 -16.88 -4.05
N ILE A 257 5.70 -17.40 -2.97
CA ILE A 257 5.73 -18.84 -2.68
C ILE A 257 4.72 -19.13 -1.58
N ILE A 258 3.70 -19.91 -1.92
CA ILE A 258 2.78 -20.49 -0.95
C ILE A 258 3.45 -21.69 -0.30
N ASP A 259 3.46 -21.74 1.03
CA ASP A 259 4.14 -22.80 1.78
C ASP A 259 3.50 -24.17 1.48
N SER A 260 4.32 -25.08 0.98
CA SER A 260 3.89 -26.45 0.66
C SER A 260 3.53 -27.30 1.89
N SER A 261 3.86 -26.83 3.11
CA SER A 261 3.42 -27.51 4.34
C SER A 261 1.88 -27.53 4.48
N LEU A 262 1.17 -26.67 3.74
CA LEU A 262 -0.29 -26.71 3.62
C LEU A 262 -0.82 -28.07 3.15
N ASP A 263 -0.08 -28.77 2.29
CA ASP A 263 -0.44 -30.13 1.85
C ASP A 263 -0.51 -31.10 3.03
N ARG A 264 0.35 -30.95 4.02
CA ARG A 264 0.39 -31.81 5.21
C ARG A 264 -0.64 -31.41 6.27
N ILE A 265 -0.94 -30.13 6.36
CA ILE A 265 -1.87 -29.58 7.37
C ILE A 265 -3.32 -29.88 6.96
N ILE A 266 -3.62 -29.81 5.67
CA ILE A 266 -4.98 -29.91 5.10
C ILE A 266 -5.24 -31.28 4.46
N GLY A 267 -4.22 -32.14 4.32
CA GLY A 267 -4.30 -33.40 3.56
C GLY A 267 -3.94 -33.24 2.09
N GLU A 268 -3.23 -34.23 1.51
CA GLU A 268 -2.57 -34.07 0.21
C GLU A 268 -3.51 -33.66 -0.95
N SER A 269 -4.74 -34.13 -1.00
CA SER A 269 -5.66 -33.80 -2.10
C SER A 269 -6.26 -32.39 -1.97
N LYS A 270 -6.57 -31.95 -0.76
CA LYS A 270 -7.16 -30.64 -0.50
C LYS A 270 -6.12 -29.56 -0.34
N GLY A 271 -4.94 -29.89 0.19
CA GLY A 271 -3.81 -28.97 0.27
C GLY A 271 -3.41 -28.40 -1.10
N ALA A 272 -3.34 -29.24 -2.13
CA ALA A 272 -3.08 -28.80 -3.50
C ALA A 272 -4.16 -27.82 -4.02
N THR A 273 -5.43 -28.08 -3.74
CA THR A 273 -6.55 -27.18 -4.09
C THR A 273 -6.42 -25.83 -3.35
N TYR A 274 -6.00 -25.87 -2.09
CA TYR A 274 -5.80 -24.67 -1.29
C TYR A 274 -4.64 -23.81 -1.78
N ILE A 275 -3.50 -24.43 -2.07
CA ILE A 275 -2.36 -23.74 -2.66
C ILE A 275 -2.79 -23.07 -3.96
N SER A 276 -3.55 -23.78 -4.79
CA SER A 276 -4.11 -23.25 -6.03
C SER A 276 -5.08 -22.09 -5.80
N LEU A 277 -5.95 -22.19 -4.79
CA LEU A 277 -6.86 -21.12 -4.40
C LEU A 277 -6.10 -19.86 -3.94
N LEU A 278 -5.09 -20.01 -3.09
CA LEU A 278 -4.28 -18.88 -2.65
C LEU A 278 -3.54 -18.23 -3.82
N ASN A 279 -3.00 -19.01 -4.76
CA ASN A 279 -2.40 -18.48 -5.99
C ASN A 279 -3.41 -17.69 -6.83
N TRP A 280 -4.64 -18.18 -6.93
CA TRP A 280 -5.72 -17.48 -7.65
C TRP A 280 -6.09 -16.16 -6.96
N MET A 281 -6.25 -16.19 -5.65
CA MET A 281 -6.56 -14.98 -4.86
C MET A 281 -5.41 -13.93 -4.92
N LEU A 282 -4.16 -14.36 -5.08
CA LEU A 282 -2.97 -13.51 -5.19
C LEU A 282 -2.62 -13.14 -6.64
N ALA A 283 -3.50 -13.40 -7.61
CA ALA A 283 -3.25 -13.03 -9.00
C ALA A 283 -2.92 -11.54 -9.13
N ALA A 284 -1.98 -11.20 -10.02
CA ALA A 284 -1.51 -9.82 -10.21
C ALA A 284 -2.62 -8.91 -10.74
N SER A 285 -3.37 -9.40 -11.74
CA SER A 285 -4.51 -8.68 -12.30
C SER A 285 -5.74 -8.81 -11.40
N VAL A 286 -6.41 -7.71 -11.12
CA VAL A 286 -7.66 -7.69 -10.33
C VAL A 286 -8.80 -8.44 -11.01
N LEU A 287 -8.79 -8.48 -12.35
CA LEU A 287 -9.80 -9.18 -13.15
C LEU A 287 -9.62 -10.70 -13.12
N ASP A 288 -8.43 -11.15 -12.77
CA ASP A 288 -8.10 -12.58 -12.70
C ASP A 288 -8.33 -13.15 -11.29
N ARG A 289 -8.57 -12.31 -10.27
CA ARG A 289 -8.84 -12.76 -8.91
C ARG A 289 -10.27 -13.25 -8.76
N PRO A 290 -10.51 -14.26 -7.90
CA PRO A 290 -11.87 -14.71 -7.61
C PRO A 290 -12.64 -13.66 -6.82
N SER A 291 -13.94 -13.66 -6.96
CA SER A 291 -14.85 -13.00 -6.03
C SER A 291 -14.92 -13.75 -4.69
N ALA A 292 -15.46 -13.13 -3.65
CA ALA A 292 -15.70 -13.83 -2.38
C ALA A 292 -16.66 -15.03 -2.52
N GLU A 293 -17.61 -14.96 -3.45
CA GLU A 293 -18.52 -16.08 -3.80
C GLU A 293 -17.76 -17.26 -4.41
N GLU A 294 -16.84 -16.98 -5.34
CA GLU A 294 -16.02 -18.01 -5.97
C GLU A 294 -15.04 -18.66 -4.97
N VAL A 295 -14.40 -17.85 -4.10
CA VAL A 295 -13.59 -18.36 -2.99
C VAL A 295 -14.43 -19.29 -2.12
N LEU A 296 -15.63 -18.87 -1.73
CA LEU A 296 -16.55 -19.65 -0.93
C LEU A 296 -16.96 -20.97 -1.63
N ALA A 297 -17.24 -20.90 -2.94
CA ALA A 297 -17.61 -22.08 -3.72
C ALA A 297 -16.48 -23.13 -3.77
N VAL A 298 -15.21 -22.69 -3.84
CA VAL A 298 -14.06 -23.60 -3.75
C VAL A 298 -13.93 -24.20 -2.35
N LEU A 299 -14.07 -23.37 -1.29
CA LEU A 299 -14.00 -23.83 0.10
C LEU A 299 -15.10 -24.84 0.46
N GLU A 300 -16.26 -24.75 -0.19
CA GLU A 300 -17.40 -25.62 0.01
C GLU A 300 -17.45 -26.80 -1.00
N ASP A 301 -16.37 -27.04 -1.76
CA ASP A 301 -16.27 -28.10 -2.79
C ASP A 301 -17.34 -28.00 -3.91
N LYS A 302 -17.86 -26.81 -4.16
CA LYS A 302 -18.88 -26.56 -5.21
C LYS A 302 -18.27 -26.18 -6.56
N GLN A 303 -17.06 -25.71 -6.54
CA GLN A 303 -16.31 -25.26 -7.71
C GLN A 303 -14.83 -25.65 -7.57
N GLY A 304 -14.16 -25.97 -8.67
CA GLY A 304 -12.71 -26.13 -8.73
C GLY A 304 -12.02 -24.80 -8.97
N VAL A 305 -10.74 -24.73 -8.60
CA VAL A 305 -9.87 -23.59 -8.98
C VAL A 305 -9.59 -23.68 -10.48
N PRO A 306 -9.57 -22.55 -11.23
CA PRO A 306 -9.21 -22.57 -12.64
C PRO A 306 -7.82 -23.18 -12.88
N VAL A 307 -7.68 -23.98 -13.94
CA VAL A 307 -6.45 -24.73 -14.27
C VAL A 307 -5.21 -23.83 -14.36
N ALA A 308 -5.37 -22.58 -14.78
CA ALA A 308 -4.30 -21.58 -14.84
C ALA A 308 -3.56 -21.36 -13.49
N TYR A 309 -4.21 -21.68 -12.38
CA TYR A 309 -3.66 -21.50 -11.02
C TYR A 309 -3.23 -22.82 -10.36
N HIS A 310 -3.41 -23.95 -11.06
CA HIS A 310 -2.96 -25.25 -10.58
C HIS A 310 -1.43 -25.36 -10.67
N LYS A 311 -0.81 -25.81 -9.58
CA LYS A 311 0.62 -26.08 -9.54
C LYS A 311 0.96 -27.19 -10.52
N GLY A 312 1.65 -26.89 -11.60
CA GLY A 312 2.36 -27.86 -12.43
C GLY A 312 1.59 -28.53 -13.57
N LYS A 313 0.51 -27.93 -14.13
CA LYS A 313 -0.12 -28.51 -15.34
C LYS A 313 -0.43 -27.48 -16.44
N ASP A 314 0.01 -27.89 -17.57
CA ASP A 314 -0.34 -27.63 -18.97
C ASP A 314 -0.72 -26.21 -19.43
N LEU A 315 0.08 -25.80 -20.34
CA LEU A 315 0.16 -24.50 -20.99
C LEU A 315 -0.86 -24.38 -22.11
N LEU A 316 -1.50 -23.22 -22.18
CA LEU A 316 -2.33 -22.81 -23.30
C LEU A 316 -1.47 -22.17 -24.40
N PRO A 317 -1.93 -22.16 -25.67
CA PRO A 317 -1.12 -21.67 -26.78
C PRO A 317 -0.81 -20.19 -26.67
N VAL A 318 0.29 -19.80 -27.30
CA VAL A 318 0.92 -18.50 -27.27
C VAL A 318 -0.01 -17.39 -27.71
N ASP A 319 -0.19 -16.38 -26.85
CA ASP A 319 -0.85 -15.14 -27.18
C ASP A 319 0.20 -14.01 -27.27
N LYS A 320 0.35 -13.42 -28.45
CA LYS A 320 1.31 -12.34 -28.70
C LYS A 320 0.94 -11.02 -28.00
N GLU A 321 -0.30 -10.86 -27.54
CA GLU A 321 -0.77 -9.65 -26.86
C GLU A 321 -0.21 -9.49 -25.44
N VAL A 322 0.35 -10.54 -24.86
CA VAL A 322 0.80 -10.56 -23.45
C VAL A 322 2.17 -9.90 -23.24
N TRP A 323 2.80 -9.38 -24.29
CA TRP A 323 4.14 -8.76 -24.23
C TRP A 323 4.18 -7.32 -23.69
N ASP A 324 3.05 -6.74 -23.30
CA ASP A 324 2.91 -5.30 -23.05
C ASP A 324 3.84 -4.74 -21.95
N ILE A 325 4.17 -5.51 -20.91
CA ILE A 325 5.05 -5.04 -19.82
C ILE A 325 6.48 -4.76 -20.30
N HIS A 326 6.98 -5.52 -21.27
CA HIS A 326 8.34 -5.36 -21.79
C HIS A 326 8.42 -4.63 -23.14
N LYS A 327 7.28 -4.22 -23.70
CA LYS A 327 7.18 -3.55 -24.98
C LYS A 327 8.03 -2.26 -25.08
N GLY A 328 8.27 -1.61 -23.95
CA GLY A 328 9.16 -0.46 -23.85
C GLY A 328 10.66 -0.80 -23.73
N VAL A 329 11.00 -2.05 -23.41
CA VAL A 329 12.36 -2.49 -23.04
C VAL A 329 12.99 -3.36 -24.10
N CYS A 330 12.20 -4.25 -24.72
CA CYS A 330 12.66 -5.14 -25.78
C CYS A 330 11.53 -5.46 -26.75
N GLU A 331 11.88 -6.01 -27.88
CA GLU A 331 10.96 -6.47 -28.93
C GLU A 331 11.25 -7.93 -29.21
N ILE A 332 10.21 -8.75 -29.39
CA ILE A 332 10.36 -10.12 -29.89
C ILE A 332 10.76 -10.01 -31.37
N VAL A 333 11.68 -10.85 -31.78
CA VAL A 333 12.13 -10.97 -33.16
C VAL A 333 10.98 -11.46 -34.07
N SER A 334 11.15 -11.40 -35.37
CA SER A 334 10.14 -11.82 -36.35
C SER A 334 9.75 -13.29 -36.22
N ASP A 335 8.59 -13.65 -36.77
CA ASP A 335 8.13 -15.04 -36.74
C ASP A 335 9.07 -15.97 -37.52
N GLU A 336 9.73 -15.46 -38.58
CA GLU A 336 10.74 -16.18 -39.34
C GLU A 336 11.97 -16.49 -38.49
N GLU A 337 12.47 -15.49 -37.73
CA GLU A 337 13.61 -15.65 -36.84
C GLU A 337 13.27 -16.57 -35.66
N LEU A 338 12.04 -16.50 -35.11
CA LEU A 338 11.59 -17.44 -34.08
C LEU A 338 11.58 -18.87 -34.58
N ALA A 339 11.10 -19.09 -35.82
CA ALA A 339 11.08 -20.41 -36.44
C ALA A 339 12.50 -20.95 -36.68
N GLU A 340 13.44 -20.10 -37.11
CA GLU A 340 14.86 -20.48 -37.24
C GLU A 340 15.50 -20.89 -35.91
N LEU A 341 15.06 -20.28 -34.80
CA LEU A 341 15.48 -20.62 -33.44
C LEU A 341 14.75 -21.86 -32.88
N GLY A 342 13.85 -22.47 -33.67
CA GLY A 342 13.03 -23.59 -33.25
C GLY A 342 11.98 -23.26 -32.19
N VAL A 343 11.61 -21.99 -32.06
CA VAL A 343 10.58 -21.53 -31.14
C VAL A 343 9.21 -21.69 -31.79
N ILE A 344 8.39 -22.56 -31.20
CA ILE A 344 7.03 -22.85 -31.67
C ILE A 344 5.96 -22.18 -30.80
N GLY A 345 6.37 -21.63 -29.67
CA GLY A 345 5.46 -20.93 -28.77
C GLY A 345 6.17 -20.07 -27.74
N LEU A 346 5.57 -18.91 -27.41
CA LEU A 346 6.04 -18.01 -26.37
C LEU A 346 4.86 -17.55 -25.54
N LYS A 347 4.93 -17.76 -24.22
CA LYS A 347 3.90 -17.37 -23.27
C LYS A 347 4.51 -16.68 -22.06
N LYS A 348 3.91 -15.60 -21.64
CA LYS A 348 4.22 -14.97 -20.34
C LYS A 348 3.75 -15.90 -19.22
N ILE A 349 4.62 -16.21 -18.29
CA ILE A 349 4.26 -16.93 -17.09
C ILE A 349 4.33 -15.98 -15.93
N ASN A 350 3.16 -15.69 -15.31
CA ASN A 350 3.13 -15.18 -13.95
C ASN A 350 3.30 -16.38 -13.02
N GLU A 351 4.51 -16.92 -12.95
CA GLU A 351 4.78 -17.96 -11.97
C GLU A 351 5.38 -17.37 -10.72
N ASN A 352 4.64 -17.50 -9.65
CA ASN A 352 5.10 -17.33 -8.28
C ASN A 352 5.83 -18.60 -7.81
N ILE A 353 6.83 -19.08 -8.56
CA ILE A 353 7.63 -20.25 -8.18
C ILE A 353 9.11 -19.92 -8.32
N GLY A 354 9.77 -19.71 -7.19
CA GLY A 354 11.22 -19.80 -7.03
C GLY A 354 12.05 -18.77 -7.79
N GLY A 355 11.96 -17.50 -7.40
CA GLY A 355 13.01 -16.48 -7.53
C GLY A 355 13.45 -16.09 -8.92
N THR A 356 13.39 -14.85 -9.21
CA THR A 356 14.05 -14.07 -10.27
C THR A 356 13.14 -13.56 -11.39
N GLY A 357 12.16 -12.72 -11.06
CA GLY A 357 11.54 -11.86 -12.07
C GLY A 357 10.52 -12.56 -12.98
N LEU A 358 9.84 -11.76 -13.78
CA LEU A 358 8.92 -12.22 -14.81
C LEU A 358 9.62 -13.18 -15.78
N LYS A 359 9.10 -14.41 -15.90
CA LYS A 359 9.62 -15.41 -16.82
C LYS A 359 8.64 -15.66 -17.96
N TYR A 360 9.20 -16.10 -19.08
CA TYR A 360 8.45 -16.50 -20.26
C TYR A 360 8.65 -18.00 -20.46
N LEU A 361 7.57 -18.68 -20.74
CA LEU A 361 7.67 -20.06 -21.19
C LEU A 361 7.85 -20.04 -22.70
N VAL A 362 8.93 -20.61 -23.14
CA VAL A 362 9.28 -20.76 -24.54
C VAL A 362 9.17 -22.24 -24.88
N ALA A 363 8.29 -22.58 -25.80
CA ALA A 363 8.17 -23.90 -26.36
C ALA A 363 9.06 -24.02 -27.61
N PHE A 364 9.91 -25.02 -27.64
CA PHE A 364 10.79 -25.34 -28.76
C PHE A 364 10.32 -26.59 -29.49
N GLU A 365 10.70 -26.76 -30.72
CA GLU A 365 10.45 -27.96 -31.49
C GLU A 365 10.94 -29.21 -30.73
N GLY A 366 10.12 -30.30 -30.73
CA GLY A 366 10.41 -31.53 -30.04
C GLY A 366 10.01 -31.57 -28.56
N ASP A 367 8.89 -30.94 -28.19
CA ASP A 367 8.27 -30.94 -26.86
C ASP A 367 9.18 -30.45 -25.70
N LYS A 368 10.12 -29.57 -26.00
CA LYS A 368 10.97 -28.95 -24.99
C LYS A 368 10.45 -27.57 -24.62
N GLU A 369 10.03 -27.42 -23.39
CA GLU A 369 9.65 -26.12 -22.84
C GLU A 369 10.73 -25.62 -21.89
N GLN A 370 11.02 -24.31 -21.95
CA GLN A 370 11.98 -23.66 -21.06
C GLN A 370 11.42 -22.35 -20.52
N ARG A 371 11.76 -22.07 -19.29
CA ARG A 371 11.37 -20.85 -18.61
C ARG A 371 12.52 -19.86 -18.69
N LEU A 372 12.34 -18.80 -19.45
CA LEU A 372 13.37 -17.81 -19.72
C LEU A 372 12.97 -16.44 -19.17
N SER A 373 13.90 -15.77 -18.53
CA SER A 373 13.80 -14.34 -18.21
C SER A 373 13.94 -13.51 -19.47
N VAL A 374 13.65 -12.20 -19.39
CA VAL A 374 13.90 -11.25 -20.51
C VAL A 374 15.37 -11.25 -20.92
N ASP A 375 16.28 -11.33 -19.95
CA ASP A 375 17.71 -11.38 -20.24
C ASP A 375 18.09 -12.62 -21.05
N GLU A 376 17.61 -13.78 -20.62
CA GLU A 376 17.82 -15.05 -21.31
C GLU A 376 17.17 -15.10 -22.70
N LEU A 377 16.00 -14.43 -22.89
CA LEU A 377 15.40 -14.29 -24.22
C LEU A 377 16.28 -13.46 -25.15
N CYS A 378 16.84 -12.35 -24.63
CA CYS A 378 17.73 -11.51 -25.41
C CYS A 378 19.07 -12.19 -25.71
N GLU A 379 19.64 -12.92 -24.76
CA GLU A 379 20.87 -13.72 -24.95
C GLU A 379 20.72 -14.80 -26.01
N ARG A 380 19.50 -15.36 -26.14
CA ARG A 380 19.19 -16.41 -27.13
C ARG A 380 18.72 -15.85 -28.48
N GLY A 381 18.65 -14.54 -28.61
CA GLY A 381 18.17 -13.90 -29.84
C GLY A 381 16.67 -13.99 -30.08
N ILE A 382 15.89 -14.42 -29.07
CA ILE A 382 14.41 -14.50 -29.15
C ILE A 382 13.80 -13.11 -28.99
N ALA A 383 14.49 -12.20 -28.34
CA ALA A 383 14.12 -10.81 -28.21
C ALA A 383 15.33 -9.87 -28.41
N THR A 384 15.08 -8.65 -28.86
CA THR A 384 16.10 -7.60 -29.02
C THR A 384 15.85 -6.48 -28.02
N ARG A 385 16.88 -6.03 -27.28
CA ARG A 385 16.75 -4.88 -26.38
C ARG A 385 16.67 -3.59 -27.17
N LYS A 386 15.77 -2.70 -26.76
CA LYS A 386 15.73 -1.33 -27.23
C LYS A 386 16.90 -0.54 -26.64
N SER A 387 17.34 0.51 -27.36
CA SER A 387 18.37 1.42 -26.85
C SER A 387 17.91 2.08 -25.57
N ALA A 388 18.83 2.19 -24.61
CA ALA A 388 18.53 2.87 -23.35
C ALA A 388 18.39 4.39 -23.56
N GLU A 389 17.38 5.00 -22.95
CA GLU A 389 17.03 6.41 -23.08
C GLU A 389 17.23 7.16 -21.77
N LEU A 390 17.75 8.37 -21.86
CA LEU A 390 18.03 9.24 -20.71
C LEU A 390 17.59 10.67 -21.03
N ASP A 391 16.52 11.14 -20.38
CA ASP A 391 16.07 12.53 -20.48
C ASP A 391 16.96 13.44 -19.63
N ALA A 392 17.03 14.72 -20.01
CA ALA A 392 17.71 15.72 -19.19
C ALA A 392 17.09 15.80 -17.78
N PRO A 393 17.91 15.96 -16.73
CA PRO A 393 17.38 16.09 -15.38
C PRO A 393 16.69 17.45 -15.19
N TRP A 394 15.76 17.50 -14.23
CA TRP A 394 15.11 18.76 -13.84
C TRP A 394 16.15 19.78 -13.39
N GLU A 395 16.14 20.97 -13.96
CA GLU A 395 17.04 22.06 -13.56
C GLU A 395 16.93 22.42 -12.09
N CYS A 396 15.71 22.42 -11.55
CA CYS A 396 15.44 22.73 -10.14
C CYS A 396 16.05 21.75 -9.14
N HIS A 397 16.42 20.55 -9.57
CA HIS A 397 17.09 19.58 -8.71
C HIS A 397 18.61 19.80 -8.60
N GLY A 398 19.18 20.70 -9.44
CA GLY A 398 20.59 21.03 -9.40
C GLY A 398 21.54 19.87 -9.61
N ILE A 399 21.10 18.83 -10.31
CA ILE A 399 21.91 17.64 -10.61
C ILE A 399 22.28 17.59 -12.08
N GLU A 400 23.33 16.85 -12.40
CA GLU A 400 23.68 16.47 -13.75
C GLU A 400 24.00 14.98 -13.81
N PHE A 401 23.63 14.32 -14.90
CA PHE A 401 24.00 12.92 -15.09
C PHE A 401 25.50 12.81 -15.31
N LEU A 402 26.09 11.73 -14.78
CA LEU A 402 27.52 11.48 -14.96
C LEU A 402 27.82 11.19 -16.44
N PRO A 403 28.85 11.80 -17.03
CA PRO A 403 29.20 11.55 -18.42
C PRO A 403 29.61 10.08 -18.61
N GLY A 404 29.11 9.47 -19.69
CA GLY A 404 29.43 8.08 -20.04
C GLY A 404 28.72 7.02 -19.18
N VAL A 405 27.69 7.40 -18.39
CA VAL A 405 26.89 6.42 -17.64
C VAL A 405 26.09 5.56 -18.62
N GLU A 406 26.42 4.30 -18.66
CA GLU A 406 25.64 3.29 -19.37
C GLU A 406 24.55 2.73 -18.42
N ILE A 407 23.37 3.36 -18.43
CA ILE A 407 22.27 3.00 -17.52
C ILE A 407 21.81 1.55 -17.72
N SER A 408 21.92 1.01 -18.94
CA SER A 408 21.60 -0.39 -19.25
C SER A 408 22.45 -1.39 -18.48
N LYS A 409 23.74 -1.10 -18.28
CA LYS A 409 24.64 -1.95 -17.46
C LYS A 409 24.30 -1.95 -15.98
N LYS A 410 23.58 -0.90 -15.52
CA LYS A 410 23.09 -0.80 -14.14
C LYS A 410 21.68 -1.37 -13.98
N GLY A 411 21.11 -1.96 -15.02
CA GLY A 411 19.79 -2.58 -14.98
C GLY A 411 18.64 -1.66 -15.35
N TYR A 412 18.92 -0.48 -15.93
CA TYR A 412 17.91 0.51 -16.30
C TYR A 412 17.82 0.69 -17.82
N GLN A 413 16.60 0.75 -18.34
CA GLN A 413 16.32 0.93 -19.75
C GLN A 413 16.04 2.39 -20.10
N LYS A 414 15.34 3.10 -19.21
CA LYS A 414 14.96 4.49 -19.45
C LYS A 414 14.90 5.26 -18.15
N ILE A 415 15.35 6.50 -18.18
CA ILE A 415 15.14 7.46 -17.11
C ILE A 415 14.54 8.71 -17.73
N ARG A 416 13.32 9.04 -17.38
CA ARG A 416 12.65 10.25 -17.87
C ARG A 416 12.23 11.16 -16.72
N SER A 417 12.31 12.46 -16.99
CA SER A 417 11.84 13.49 -16.10
C SER A 417 10.32 13.59 -16.19
N ALA A 418 9.62 13.48 -15.05
CA ALA A 418 8.17 13.50 -14.98
C ALA A 418 7.69 14.43 -13.86
N THR A 419 6.51 15.02 -14.06
CA THR A 419 5.79 15.73 -12.98
C THR A 419 4.68 14.82 -12.50
N ILE A 420 4.76 14.42 -11.23
CA ILE A 420 3.80 13.54 -10.60
C ILE A 420 3.11 14.33 -9.48
N GLY A 421 1.82 14.62 -9.69
CA GLY A 421 1.13 15.60 -8.86
C GLY A 421 1.81 16.98 -8.95
N TYR A 422 2.27 17.50 -7.81
CA TYR A 422 3.03 18.76 -7.73
C TYR A 422 4.55 18.56 -7.64
N ARG A 423 5.02 17.30 -7.71
CA ARG A 423 6.44 16.95 -7.50
C ARG A 423 7.11 16.65 -8.83
N LYS A 424 8.30 17.21 -9.01
CA LYS A 424 9.20 16.84 -10.10
C LYS A 424 10.00 15.61 -9.69
N ARG A 425 9.86 14.53 -10.45
CA ARG A 425 10.43 13.22 -10.16
C ARG A 425 11.09 12.62 -11.40
N TYR A 426 11.64 11.44 -11.24
CA TYR A 426 12.22 10.66 -12.34
C TYR A 426 11.52 9.32 -12.41
N LEU A 427 11.04 8.96 -13.58
CA LEU A 427 10.50 7.63 -13.83
C LEU A 427 11.62 6.78 -14.42
N VAL A 428 12.01 5.76 -13.67
CA VAL A 428 13.10 4.83 -14.00
C VAL A 428 12.49 3.52 -14.46
N THR A 429 12.65 3.22 -15.75
CA THR A 429 12.25 1.93 -16.31
C THR A 429 13.42 0.96 -16.21
N TYR A 430 13.22 -0.13 -15.50
CA TYR A 430 14.20 -1.20 -15.32
C TYR A 430 14.25 -2.10 -16.55
N ASN A 431 15.34 -2.88 -16.68
CA ASN A 431 15.46 -3.89 -17.74
C ASN A 431 14.34 -4.96 -17.69
N SER A 432 13.68 -5.09 -16.56
CA SER A 432 12.49 -5.94 -16.38
C SER A 432 11.19 -5.33 -16.93
N GLY A 433 11.23 -4.12 -17.50
CA GLY A 433 10.05 -3.37 -17.94
C GLY A 433 9.32 -2.61 -16.83
N ARG A 434 9.70 -2.83 -15.57
CA ARG A 434 9.13 -2.12 -14.42
C ARG A 434 9.52 -0.65 -14.45
N GLU A 435 8.56 0.24 -14.27
CA GLU A 435 8.79 1.68 -14.09
C GLU A 435 8.56 2.07 -12.64
N ILE A 436 9.49 2.79 -12.04
CA ILE A 436 9.41 3.24 -10.64
C ILE A 436 9.78 4.71 -10.57
N GLU A 437 9.03 5.45 -9.78
CA GLU A 437 9.36 6.82 -9.41
C GLU A 437 10.60 6.86 -8.51
N ARG A 438 11.51 7.81 -8.81
CA ARG A 438 12.74 8.04 -8.06
C ARG A 438 12.99 9.53 -7.82
N SER A 439 13.64 9.86 -6.71
CA SER A 439 14.07 11.22 -6.39
C SER A 439 15.44 11.54 -6.99
N ALA A 440 15.82 12.81 -6.96
CA ALA A 440 17.15 13.24 -7.37
C ALA A 440 18.26 12.67 -6.46
N GLU A 441 17.99 12.58 -5.17
CA GLU A 441 18.91 11.98 -4.19
C GLU A 441 19.18 10.53 -4.52
N TRP A 442 18.15 9.77 -4.88
CA TRP A 442 18.32 8.38 -5.29
C TRP A 442 19.21 8.25 -6.54
N LEU A 443 19.06 9.15 -7.53
CA LEU A 443 19.94 9.14 -8.71
C LEU A 443 21.42 9.39 -8.36
N ILE A 444 21.67 10.21 -7.34
CA ILE A 444 23.03 10.47 -6.83
C ILE A 444 23.56 9.25 -6.07
N GLU A 445 22.77 8.67 -5.18
CA GLU A 445 23.14 7.48 -4.39
C GLU A 445 23.43 6.28 -5.30
N GLU A 446 22.66 6.13 -6.37
CA GLU A 446 22.85 5.07 -7.38
C GLU A 446 24.09 5.32 -8.27
N GLY A 447 24.72 6.49 -8.16
CA GLY A 447 25.85 6.87 -8.98
C GLY A 447 25.49 7.06 -10.45
N LEU A 448 24.31 7.59 -10.72
CA LEU A 448 23.82 7.97 -12.06
C LEU A 448 23.98 9.46 -12.30
N ALA A 449 23.89 10.26 -11.24
CA ALA A 449 23.99 11.71 -11.26
C ALA A 449 24.93 12.21 -10.17
N LYS A 450 25.35 13.46 -10.30
CA LYS A 450 26.06 14.20 -9.26
C LYS A 450 25.43 15.56 -9.06
N GLN A 451 25.61 16.14 -7.89
CA GLN A 451 25.20 17.51 -7.62
C GLN A 451 26.02 18.45 -8.50
N LYS A 452 25.35 19.35 -9.20
CA LYS A 452 26.06 20.46 -9.86
C LYS A 452 26.74 21.32 -8.80
N PRO A 453 27.94 21.87 -9.07
CA PRO A 453 28.53 22.86 -8.18
C PRO A 453 27.55 24.02 -8.04
N THR A 454 27.03 24.23 -6.82
CA THR A 454 26.14 25.35 -6.53
C THR A 454 27.02 26.59 -6.47
N GLU A 455 26.79 27.58 -7.33
CA GLU A 455 27.36 28.90 -7.13
C GLU A 455 26.89 29.38 -5.73
N ALA A 456 27.82 29.90 -4.94
CA ALA A 456 27.47 30.44 -3.64
C ALA A 456 26.38 31.51 -3.79
N PRO A 457 25.29 31.47 -2.99
CA PRO A 457 24.23 32.43 -3.15
C PRO A 457 24.74 33.88 -2.90
N GLU A 458 24.27 34.81 -3.71
CA GLU A 458 24.53 36.23 -3.48
C GLU A 458 23.71 36.72 -2.28
N LEU A 459 24.34 37.05 -1.21
CA LEU A 459 23.70 37.42 0.06
C LEU A 459 24.03 38.83 0.49
N ASP A 460 23.01 39.72 0.57
CA ASP A 460 23.15 40.92 1.35
C ASP A 460 23.35 40.58 2.84
N THR A 461 24.13 41.39 3.57
CA THR A 461 24.21 41.21 5.02
C THR A 461 22.81 41.28 5.65
N PRO A 462 22.49 40.43 6.63
CA PRO A 462 21.21 40.54 7.33
C PRO A 462 21.02 41.92 7.94
N TRP A 463 19.76 42.34 8.12
CA TRP A 463 19.48 43.50 8.90
C TRP A 463 20.09 43.34 10.30
N PRO A 464 20.76 44.38 10.88
CA PRO A 464 21.51 44.25 12.12
C PRO A 464 20.71 43.68 13.29
N GLU A 465 19.40 43.98 13.35
CA GLU A 465 18.48 43.53 14.38
C GLU A 465 17.93 42.12 14.14
N HIS A 466 18.11 41.55 12.96
CA HIS A 466 17.48 40.30 12.58
C HIS A 466 18.34 39.05 12.82
N GLY A 467 19.62 39.22 13.05
CA GLY A 467 20.54 38.11 13.27
C GLY A 467 21.91 38.37 12.65
N LYS A 468 22.88 37.58 13.06
CA LYS A 468 24.28 37.87 12.71
C LYS A 468 24.79 37.09 11.52
N ARG A 469 24.16 35.97 11.15
CA ARG A 469 24.63 35.08 10.07
C ARG A 469 23.48 34.36 9.38
N TYR A 470 23.66 34.13 8.08
CA TYR A 470 22.86 33.20 7.31
C TYR A 470 23.35 31.77 7.51
N ASP A 471 22.42 30.80 7.41
CA ASP A 471 22.76 29.40 7.26
C ASP A 471 22.90 29.07 5.76
N GLU A 472 24.06 29.38 5.20
CA GLU A 472 24.34 29.21 3.76
C GLU A 472 24.16 27.77 3.29
N LYS A 473 24.47 26.79 4.16
CA LYS A 473 24.29 25.37 3.83
C LYS A 473 22.82 25.01 3.63
N ASN A 474 21.95 25.48 4.52
CA ASN A 474 20.53 25.24 4.41
C ASN A 474 19.90 25.99 3.22
N MET A 475 20.37 27.22 2.99
CA MET A 475 19.92 28.04 1.85
C MET A 475 20.29 27.41 0.51
N ALA A 476 21.53 26.91 0.37
CA ALA A 476 21.97 26.21 -0.81
C ALA A 476 21.16 24.92 -1.05
N ALA A 477 20.86 24.15 0.03
CA ALA A 477 20.05 22.95 -0.05
C ALA A 477 18.59 23.24 -0.52
N LEU A 478 18.08 24.42 -0.21
CA LEU A 478 16.73 24.87 -0.63
C LEU A 478 16.73 25.67 -1.95
N GLY A 479 17.86 25.70 -2.64
CA GLY A 479 17.98 26.33 -3.95
C GLY A 479 17.90 27.86 -3.93
N VAL A 480 18.27 28.51 -2.83
CA VAL A 480 18.33 29.97 -2.76
C VAL A 480 19.51 30.47 -3.59
N ARG A 481 19.22 31.36 -4.53
CA ARG A 481 20.20 31.98 -5.42
C ARG A 481 20.64 33.36 -4.93
N LYS A 482 19.68 34.16 -4.41
CA LYS A 482 19.96 35.54 -4.00
C LYS A 482 19.03 35.93 -2.85
N ILE A 483 19.58 36.67 -1.89
CA ILE A 483 18.81 37.38 -0.86
C ILE A 483 19.19 38.84 -0.86
N THR A 484 18.21 39.70 -1.00
CA THR A 484 18.38 41.15 -0.88
C THR A 484 17.52 41.70 0.25
N ARG A 485 18.05 42.75 0.93
CA ARG A 485 17.28 43.51 1.92
C ARG A 485 16.24 44.37 1.22
N ALA A 486 15.06 44.45 1.77
CA ALA A 486 13.98 45.31 1.30
C ALA A 486 13.40 46.11 2.47
N ASP A 487 13.29 47.43 2.32
CA ASP A 487 12.58 48.30 3.25
C ASP A 487 11.21 48.61 2.63
N LEU A 488 10.17 48.21 3.32
CA LEU A 488 8.79 48.37 2.88
C LEU A 488 8.01 49.18 3.92
N GLY A 489 8.12 50.51 3.82
CA GLY A 489 7.38 51.44 4.71
C GLY A 489 7.84 51.42 6.16
N GLY A 490 9.15 51.23 6.40
CA GLY A 490 9.75 51.14 7.72
C GLY A 490 9.79 49.71 8.30
N GLU A 491 9.31 48.70 7.57
CA GLU A 491 9.47 47.31 7.94
C GLU A 491 10.62 46.68 7.17
N HIS A 492 11.59 46.14 7.90
CA HIS A 492 12.72 45.43 7.32
C HIS A 492 12.31 44.03 6.88
N ARG A 493 12.40 43.75 5.59
CA ARG A 493 12.02 42.50 4.93
C ARG A 493 13.17 41.97 4.09
N TYR A 494 12.96 40.80 3.49
CA TYR A 494 13.89 40.17 2.56
C TYR A 494 13.17 39.77 1.27
N ARG A 495 13.88 39.93 0.16
CA ARG A 495 13.49 39.35 -1.13
C ARG A 495 14.40 38.18 -1.38
N ILE A 496 13.82 37.02 -1.66
CA ILE A 496 14.53 35.76 -1.89
C ILE A 496 14.26 35.30 -3.29
N GLU A 497 15.32 35.09 -4.07
CA GLU A 497 15.28 34.51 -5.40
C GLU A 497 15.78 33.06 -5.32
N TYR A 498 15.06 32.14 -5.95
CA TYR A 498 15.40 30.73 -6.00
C TYR A 498 15.93 30.33 -7.38
N SER A 499 16.67 29.23 -7.44
CA SER A 499 17.10 28.61 -8.70
C SER A 499 15.93 28.03 -9.51
N GLU A 500 14.81 27.76 -8.83
CA GLU A 500 13.56 27.32 -9.46
C GLU A 500 12.96 28.45 -10.30
N THR A 501 12.54 28.14 -11.53
CA THR A 501 11.87 29.10 -12.41
C THR A 501 10.37 28.79 -12.52
N VAL A 502 9.56 29.84 -12.53
CA VAL A 502 8.11 29.78 -12.79
C VAL A 502 7.87 30.65 -14.03
N ASP A 503 7.24 30.08 -15.06
CA ASP A 503 7.00 30.76 -16.35
C ASP A 503 8.26 31.35 -17.01
N GLY A 504 9.42 30.68 -16.82
CA GLY A 504 10.69 31.11 -17.39
C GLY A 504 11.44 32.19 -16.61
N ALA A 505 10.88 32.69 -15.49
CA ALA A 505 11.53 33.62 -14.58
C ALA A 505 11.88 32.96 -13.24
N PRO A 506 12.95 33.40 -12.53
CA PRO A 506 13.25 32.88 -11.20
C PRO A 506 12.08 33.06 -10.25
N LYS A 507 11.78 32.02 -9.45
CA LYS A 507 10.80 32.12 -8.37
C LYS A 507 11.29 33.12 -7.32
N VAL A 508 10.46 34.08 -6.98
CA VAL A 508 10.81 35.16 -6.06
C VAL A 508 9.79 35.29 -4.95
N ASN A 509 10.28 35.36 -3.72
CA ASN A 509 9.51 35.74 -2.55
C ASN A 509 9.86 37.21 -2.18
N GLU A 510 8.98 38.15 -2.49
CA GLU A 510 9.24 39.57 -2.43
C GLU A 510 9.25 40.19 -1.02
N ARG A 511 8.56 39.60 -0.03
CA ARG A 511 8.28 40.25 1.27
C ARG A 511 8.44 39.26 2.43
N VAL A 512 9.58 38.65 2.54
CA VAL A 512 9.81 37.64 3.59
C VAL A 512 10.17 38.30 4.91
N SER A 513 9.38 38.04 5.96
CA SER A 513 9.64 38.55 7.31
C SER A 513 10.79 37.81 7.99
N ILE A 514 11.38 38.38 9.02
CA ILE A 514 12.41 37.74 9.84
C ILE A 514 11.92 36.41 10.45
N ASN A 515 10.66 36.37 10.88
CA ASN A 515 10.10 35.15 11.44
C ASN A 515 10.05 34.02 10.40
N ASN A 516 9.68 34.32 9.15
CA ASN A 516 9.71 33.37 8.07
C ASN A 516 11.15 32.96 7.70
N MET A 517 12.11 33.89 7.72
CA MET A 517 13.53 33.58 7.53
C MET A 517 14.06 32.58 8.59
N ARG A 518 13.63 32.73 9.84
CA ARG A 518 13.96 31.81 10.94
C ARG A 518 13.26 30.48 10.81
N LEU A 519 11.97 30.47 10.46
CA LEU A 519 11.20 29.23 10.22
C LEU A 519 11.78 28.41 9.07
N MET A 520 12.27 29.07 8.03
CA MET A 520 12.98 28.43 6.91
C MET A 520 14.42 28.01 7.28
N GLY A 521 14.90 28.36 8.47
CA GLY A 521 16.27 28.09 8.91
C GLY A 521 17.34 28.89 8.16
N PHE A 522 17.00 30.05 7.58
CA PHE A 522 17.93 30.87 6.79
C PHE A 522 18.77 31.82 7.65
N ILE A 523 18.29 32.20 8.81
CA ILE A 523 18.99 33.06 9.76
C ILE A 523 19.06 32.36 11.12
N ARG A 524 20.25 32.40 11.73
CA ARG A 524 20.52 31.93 13.09
C ARG A 524 20.70 33.07 14.05
#